data_3b6fed2ed0df5c76e082950d3fbd809e
#
_entry.id   3b6fed2ed0df5c76e082950d3fbd809e
#
_cell.length_a   1.000
_cell.length_b   1.000
_cell.length_c   1.000
_cell.angle_alpha   90.00
_cell.angle_beta   90.00
_cell.angle_gamma   90.00
#
_symmetry.space_group_name_H-M   'P 1'
#
loop_
_entity.id
_entity.type
_entity.pdbx_description
1 polymer ?
#
loop_
_entity_poly.entity_id
_entity_poly.type
_entity_poly.pdbx_seq_one_letter_code
_entity_poly.pdbx_strand_id
1 'polypeptide(L)'
;KNYVDGMPLFARFQVEAFMDGMFNPTVQLKSGGYLVIGITEALVAVDVNSGRATKEGSIEQTALNTNLEAAEEVARQVRLRDLAGLIVIDFIDMEERRNNTAVEKRIKDKLKTDRARIQIGRISGFGLMEMSRQRLRPGMLEASTQPCVHCHGTGLIRSDDSLGLTILRELEEEGVRRRSKEVLIKAPVSISNFLMNQKRERIGQIEQRHGMAVRIESDPALVSPEFILEKFKVATRLVPKNTATVSSID
;
A
#
# COMPACT_ATOMS: atom_id res chain seq x y z
N LYS A 1 38.20 14.35 -19.62
CA LYS A 1 38.66 15.44 -18.74
C LYS A 1 38.66 14.96 -17.31
N ASN A 2 39.73 15.20 -16.57
CA ASN A 2 39.75 14.95 -15.13
C ASN A 2 38.87 16.00 -14.44
N TYR A 3 38.07 15.53 -13.50
CA TYR A 3 37.22 16.39 -12.67
C TYR A 3 38.09 16.95 -11.52
N VAL A 4 38.16 18.27 -11.41
CA VAL A 4 39.08 18.99 -10.47
C VAL A 4 38.33 19.91 -9.52
N ASP A 5 36.99 19.85 -9.47
CA ASP A 5 36.15 20.69 -8.61
C ASP A 5 36.10 20.13 -7.18
N GLY A 6 36.04 21.01 -6.17
CA GLY A 6 35.94 20.59 -4.76
C GLY A 6 34.61 19.96 -4.36
N MET A 7 33.57 20.13 -5.17
CA MET A 7 32.27 19.48 -4.96
C MET A 7 32.28 18.07 -5.56
N PRO A 8 31.83 17.02 -4.88
CA PRO A 8 31.73 15.67 -5.45
C PRO A 8 30.93 15.67 -6.76
N LEU A 9 31.42 14.93 -7.76
CA LEU A 9 30.85 14.90 -9.11
C LEU A 9 29.36 14.55 -9.09
N PHE A 10 28.93 13.55 -8.32
CA PHE A 10 27.54 13.12 -8.23
C PHE A 10 26.64 14.13 -7.53
N ALA A 11 27.16 14.82 -6.51
CA ALA A 11 26.43 15.90 -5.84
C ALA A 11 26.20 17.08 -6.78
N ARG A 12 27.23 17.45 -7.58
CA ARG A 12 27.15 18.56 -8.56
C ARG A 12 26.06 18.31 -9.61
N PHE A 13 25.94 17.09 -10.09
CA PHE A 13 24.94 16.72 -11.10
C PHE A 13 23.66 16.13 -10.50
N GLN A 14 23.48 16.23 -9.18
CA GLN A 14 22.29 15.76 -8.45
C GLN A 14 21.94 14.28 -8.70
N VAL A 15 22.95 13.46 -8.98
CA VAL A 15 22.77 12.03 -9.32
C VAL A 15 22.16 11.29 -8.14
N GLU A 16 22.59 11.58 -6.91
CA GLU A 16 22.09 10.95 -5.69
C GLU A 16 20.59 11.25 -5.48
N ALA A 17 20.19 12.52 -5.60
CA ALA A 17 18.78 12.91 -5.52
C ALA A 17 17.93 12.25 -6.61
N PHE A 18 18.52 12.04 -7.78
CA PHE A 18 17.87 11.32 -8.88
C PHE A 18 17.66 9.83 -8.56
N MET A 19 18.66 9.20 -7.93
CA MET A 19 18.59 7.80 -7.48
C MET A 19 17.58 7.63 -6.36
N ASP A 20 17.56 8.54 -5.38
CA ASP A 20 16.56 8.52 -4.30
C ASP A 20 15.13 8.65 -4.84
N GLY A 21 14.94 9.50 -5.86
CA GLY A 21 13.66 9.65 -6.55
C GLY A 21 13.12 8.36 -7.19
N MET A 22 14.00 7.37 -7.47
CA MET A 22 13.56 6.08 -8.03
C MET A 22 12.81 5.21 -7.04
N PHE A 23 12.92 5.46 -5.73
CA PHE A 23 12.14 4.77 -4.70
C PHE A 23 10.70 5.32 -4.58
N ASN A 24 10.47 6.54 -5.06
CA ASN A 24 9.13 7.12 -5.03
C ASN A 24 8.26 6.49 -6.12
N PRO A 25 7.10 5.89 -5.79
CA PRO A 25 6.17 5.35 -6.80
C PRO A 25 5.58 6.44 -7.70
N THR A 26 5.48 7.68 -7.21
CA THR A 26 4.91 8.80 -7.96
C THR A 26 5.99 9.56 -8.72
N VAL A 27 5.77 9.76 -10.01
CA VAL A 27 6.65 10.52 -10.91
C VAL A 27 5.89 11.69 -11.51
N GLN A 28 6.37 12.92 -11.26
CA GLN A 28 5.74 14.13 -11.77
C GLN A 28 6.04 14.34 -13.25
N LEU A 29 5.05 14.77 -14.00
CA LEU A 29 5.15 15.21 -15.40
C LEU A 29 5.29 16.73 -15.46
N LYS A 30 5.88 17.24 -16.54
CA LYS A 30 6.13 18.69 -16.72
C LYS A 30 4.83 19.50 -16.85
N SER A 31 3.79 18.89 -17.42
CA SER A 31 2.46 19.49 -17.57
C SER A 31 1.71 19.67 -16.25
N GLY A 32 2.17 19.01 -15.16
CA GLY A 32 1.48 18.98 -13.87
C GLY A 32 0.67 17.71 -13.64
N GLY A 33 0.65 16.78 -14.60
CA GLY A 33 0.20 15.41 -14.41
C GLY A 33 1.23 14.58 -13.65
N TYR A 34 0.93 13.33 -13.37
CA TYR A 34 1.85 12.41 -12.72
C TYR A 34 1.56 10.95 -13.06
N LEU A 35 2.59 10.12 -12.93
CA LEU A 35 2.49 8.67 -13.02
C LEU A 35 2.53 8.07 -11.62
N VAL A 36 1.81 6.97 -11.41
CA VAL A 36 1.96 6.12 -10.23
C VAL A 36 2.42 4.74 -10.70
N ILE A 37 3.59 4.31 -10.24
CA ILE A 37 4.19 3.03 -10.63
C ILE A 37 4.07 2.06 -9.46
N GLY A 38 3.23 1.05 -9.61
CA GLY A 38 3.05 -0.04 -8.65
C GLY A 38 3.70 -1.32 -9.15
N ILE A 39 4.51 -1.96 -8.32
CA ILE A 39 5.12 -3.26 -8.62
C ILE A 39 4.41 -4.30 -7.79
N THR A 40 3.85 -5.31 -8.47
CA THR A 40 3.24 -6.48 -7.84
C THR A 40 4.09 -7.72 -8.13
N GLU A 41 3.73 -8.84 -7.53
CA GLU A 41 4.40 -10.11 -7.81
C GLU A 41 4.26 -10.53 -9.30
N ALA A 42 3.12 -10.24 -9.92
CA ALA A 42 2.79 -10.69 -11.26
C ALA A 42 3.14 -9.69 -12.38
N LEU A 43 3.02 -8.39 -12.10
CA LEU A 43 3.17 -7.35 -13.13
C LEU A 43 3.54 -6.00 -12.52
N VAL A 44 3.94 -5.10 -13.39
CA VAL A 44 4.09 -3.68 -13.08
C VAL A 44 2.87 -2.93 -13.61
N ALA A 45 2.17 -2.21 -12.75
CA ALA A 45 1.08 -1.32 -13.13
C ALA A 45 1.59 0.13 -13.17
N VAL A 46 1.20 0.88 -14.18
CA VAL A 46 1.49 2.31 -14.31
C VAL A 46 0.18 3.03 -14.56
N ASP A 47 -0.21 3.88 -13.64
CA ASP A 47 -1.42 4.70 -13.72
C ASP A 47 -1.04 6.13 -14.11
N VAL A 48 -1.73 6.69 -15.11
CA VAL A 48 -1.51 8.04 -15.64
C VAL A 48 -2.59 8.98 -15.15
N ASN A 49 -2.18 10.02 -14.44
CA ASN A 49 -3.08 11.02 -13.88
C ASN A 49 -2.81 12.41 -14.48
N SER A 50 -3.86 13.12 -14.89
CA SER A 50 -3.76 14.50 -15.41
C SER A 50 -3.42 15.53 -14.34
N GLY A 51 -3.73 15.25 -13.07
CA GLY A 51 -3.45 16.15 -11.96
C GLY A 51 -3.98 17.56 -12.18
N ARG A 52 -3.09 18.55 -12.14
CA ARG A 52 -3.42 19.97 -12.34
C ARG A 52 -3.28 20.44 -13.80
N ALA A 53 -3.06 19.53 -14.74
CA ALA A 53 -2.85 19.85 -16.17
C ALA A 53 -4.13 20.35 -16.90
N THR A 54 -5.17 20.72 -16.18
CA THR A 54 -6.51 21.07 -16.69
C THR A 54 -6.60 22.44 -17.39
N LYS A 55 -5.49 23.07 -17.75
CA LYS A 55 -5.48 24.45 -18.31
C LYS A 55 -5.72 24.55 -19.83
N GLU A 56 -5.90 23.42 -20.51
CA GLU A 56 -6.09 23.42 -21.98
C GLU A 56 -7.59 23.40 -22.35
N GLY A 57 -7.90 23.94 -23.51
CA GLY A 57 -9.28 24.28 -23.93
C GLY A 57 -10.24 23.11 -24.16
N SER A 58 -9.79 21.84 -24.09
CA SER A 58 -10.66 20.66 -24.10
C SER A 58 -10.09 19.52 -23.27
N ILE A 59 -10.97 18.70 -22.70
CA ILE A 59 -10.61 17.51 -21.90
C ILE A 59 -9.81 16.53 -22.76
N GLU A 60 -10.22 16.30 -24.01
CA GLU A 60 -9.56 15.40 -24.95
C GLU A 60 -8.12 15.85 -25.27
N GLN A 61 -7.90 17.17 -25.47
CA GLN A 61 -6.56 17.69 -25.76
C GLN A 61 -5.66 17.58 -24.52
N THR A 62 -6.19 17.83 -23.33
CA THR A 62 -5.47 17.62 -22.08
C THR A 62 -5.07 16.15 -21.89
N ALA A 63 -5.99 15.23 -22.16
CA ALA A 63 -5.73 13.79 -22.09
C ALA A 63 -4.62 13.37 -23.07
N LEU A 64 -4.70 13.82 -24.34
CA LEU A 64 -3.69 13.54 -25.34
C LEU A 64 -2.31 14.05 -24.93
N ASN A 65 -2.21 15.31 -24.51
CA ASN A 65 -0.93 15.90 -24.15
C ASN A 65 -0.31 15.20 -22.92
N THR A 66 -1.13 14.95 -21.89
CA THR A 66 -0.68 14.20 -20.70
C THR A 66 -0.23 12.77 -21.07
N ASN A 67 -1.00 12.07 -21.90
CA ASN A 67 -0.66 10.72 -22.34
C ASN A 67 0.61 10.67 -23.21
N LEU A 68 0.83 11.65 -24.06
CA LEU A 68 2.07 11.76 -24.87
C LEU A 68 3.29 12.00 -23.97
N GLU A 69 3.16 12.84 -22.97
CA GLU A 69 4.22 13.08 -21.98
C GLU A 69 4.45 11.85 -21.10
N ALA A 70 3.37 11.20 -20.65
CA ALA A 70 3.39 9.95 -19.90
C ALA A 70 4.11 8.85 -20.68
N ALA A 71 3.82 8.69 -21.96
CA ALA A 71 4.48 7.69 -22.81
C ALA A 71 6.00 7.88 -22.88
N GLU A 72 6.48 9.12 -22.92
CA GLU A 72 7.92 9.40 -22.86
C GLU A 72 8.51 9.07 -21.51
N GLU A 73 7.82 9.49 -20.44
CA GLU A 73 8.31 9.31 -19.08
C GLU A 73 8.28 7.83 -18.68
N VAL A 74 7.22 7.08 -19.04
CA VAL A 74 7.16 5.63 -18.81
C VAL A 74 8.34 4.93 -19.50
N ALA A 75 8.63 5.25 -20.75
CA ALA A 75 9.77 4.68 -21.45
C ALA A 75 11.11 5.00 -20.76
N ARG A 76 11.23 6.18 -20.14
CA ARG A 76 12.39 6.56 -19.33
C ARG A 76 12.46 5.78 -18.02
N GLN A 77 11.33 5.68 -17.29
CA GLN A 77 11.24 5.01 -15.99
C GLN A 77 11.47 3.50 -16.09
N VAL A 78 10.95 2.86 -17.13
CA VAL A 78 11.16 1.43 -17.40
C VAL A 78 12.64 1.08 -17.53
N ARG A 79 13.42 1.93 -18.21
CA ARG A 79 14.88 1.76 -18.33
C ARG A 79 15.61 2.12 -17.05
N LEU A 80 15.21 3.21 -16.39
CA LEU A 80 15.88 3.75 -15.22
C LEU A 80 15.77 2.81 -14.03
N ARG A 81 14.57 2.26 -13.80
CA ARG A 81 14.26 1.35 -12.69
C ARG A 81 14.45 -0.14 -13.04
N ASP A 82 14.87 -0.44 -14.28
CA ASP A 82 14.94 -1.81 -14.81
C ASP A 82 13.65 -2.62 -14.64
N LEU A 83 12.51 -1.98 -14.88
CA LEU A 83 11.23 -2.66 -14.83
C LEU A 83 11.14 -3.69 -15.94
N ALA A 84 10.75 -4.91 -15.62
CA ALA A 84 10.73 -6.04 -16.57
C ALA A 84 9.53 -6.96 -16.31
N GLY A 85 9.29 -7.88 -17.23
CA GLY A 85 8.11 -8.74 -17.23
C GLY A 85 6.93 -8.05 -17.89
N LEU A 86 5.72 -8.35 -17.45
CA LEU A 86 4.50 -7.72 -17.92
C LEU A 86 4.33 -6.34 -17.27
N ILE A 87 4.10 -5.34 -18.10
CA ILE A 87 3.86 -3.95 -17.68
C ILE A 87 2.55 -3.53 -18.30
N VAL A 88 1.62 -3.07 -17.46
CA VAL A 88 0.31 -2.56 -17.88
C VAL A 88 0.26 -1.07 -17.58
N ILE A 89 -0.08 -0.29 -18.57
CA ILE A 89 -0.16 1.17 -18.48
C ILE A 89 -1.62 1.56 -18.65
N ASP A 90 -2.16 2.26 -17.67
CA ASP A 90 -3.50 2.84 -17.70
C ASP A 90 -3.39 4.29 -18.15
N PHE A 91 -3.69 4.54 -19.41
CA PHE A 91 -3.70 5.87 -20.01
C PHE A 91 -5.03 6.55 -19.75
N ILE A 92 -5.01 7.88 -19.68
CA ILE A 92 -6.24 8.67 -19.59
C ILE A 92 -7.09 8.36 -20.82
N ASP A 93 -8.39 8.09 -20.62
CA ASP A 93 -9.32 7.78 -21.70
C ASP A 93 -9.34 8.87 -22.77
N MET A 94 -9.30 8.42 -24.03
CA MET A 94 -9.40 9.28 -25.22
C MET A 94 -10.44 8.70 -26.16
N GLU A 95 -11.32 9.55 -26.65
CA GLU A 95 -12.40 9.14 -27.56
C GLU A 95 -11.90 8.87 -28.96
N GLU A 96 -10.89 9.62 -29.41
CA GLU A 96 -10.40 9.57 -30.77
C GLU A 96 -9.31 8.51 -30.96
N ARG A 97 -9.54 7.54 -31.86
CA ARG A 97 -8.55 6.49 -32.22
C ARG A 97 -7.21 7.06 -32.71
N ARG A 98 -7.24 8.24 -33.37
CA ARG A 98 -5.99 8.87 -33.84
C ARG A 98 -5.10 9.28 -32.67
N ASN A 99 -5.68 9.69 -31.54
CA ASN A 99 -4.97 10.06 -30.33
C ASN A 99 -4.31 8.84 -29.69
N ASN A 100 -5.03 7.72 -29.58
CA ASN A 100 -4.49 6.46 -29.13
C ASN A 100 -3.29 6.03 -30.00
N THR A 101 -3.42 6.10 -31.33
CA THR A 101 -2.34 5.77 -32.27
C THR A 101 -1.14 6.69 -32.08
N ALA A 102 -1.33 7.98 -31.78
CA ALA A 102 -0.25 8.91 -31.54
C ALA A 102 0.54 8.55 -30.24
N VAL A 103 -0.16 8.17 -29.18
CA VAL A 103 0.45 7.71 -27.91
C VAL A 103 1.20 6.39 -28.11
N GLU A 104 0.59 5.42 -28.80
CA GLU A 104 1.24 4.15 -29.16
C GLU A 104 2.54 4.35 -29.94
N LYS A 105 2.52 5.25 -30.90
CA LYS A 105 3.70 5.60 -31.69
C LYS A 105 4.76 6.25 -30.80
N ARG A 106 4.38 7.18 -29.94
CA ARG A 106 5.29 7.90 -29.07
C ARG A 106 6.05 6.94 -28.13
N ILE A 107 5.36 6.03 -27.46
CA ILE A 107 6.02 5.08 -26.56
C ILE A 107 6.93 4.11 -27.31
N LYS A 108 6.48 3.60 -28.48
CA LYS A 108 7.31 2.74 -29.36
C LYS A 108 8.59 3.45 -29.78
N ASP A 109 8.50 4.71 -30.20
CA ASP A 109 9.66 5.49 -30.62
C ASP A 109 10.66 5.73 -29.47
N LYS A 110 10.16 6.01 -28.27
CA LYS A 110 11.00 6.23 -27.09
C LYS A 110 11.66 4.96 -26.55
N LEU A 111 11.05 3.81 -26.77
CA LEU A 111 11.60 2.50 -26.37
C LEU A 111 12.58 1.89 -27.39
N LYS A 112 12.70 2.43 -28.61
CA LYS A 112 13.66 1.95 -29.62
C LYS A 112 15.11 1.94 -29.14
N THR A 113 15.45 2.80 -28.18
CA THR A 113 16.81 2.91 -27.62
C THR A 113 17.06 1.95 -26.46
N ASP A 114 16.06 1.16 -26.05
CA ASP A 114 16.22 0.16 -25.00
C ASP A 114 16.99 -1.04 -25.53
N ARG A 115 17.90 -1.58 -24.72
CA ARG A 115 18.68 -2.78 -25.05
C ARG A 115 17.87 -4.08 -24.85
N ALA A 116 16.81 -4.02 -24.04
CA ALA A 116 15.96 -5.17 -23.79
C ALA A 116 15.02 -5.44 -24.97
N ARG A 117 14.69 -6.70 -25.18
CA ARG A 117 13.63 -7.07 -26.13
C ARG A 117 12.28 -6.67 -25.54
N ILE A 118 11.53 -5.87 -26.29
CA ILE A 118 10.23 -5.34 -25.86
C ILE A 118 9.16 -5.72 -26.89
N GLN A 119 8.01 -6.16 -26.40
CA GLN A 119 6.79 -6.32 -27.18
C GLN A 119 5.75 -5.35 -26.64
N ILE A 120 5.08 -4.60 -27.52
CA ILE A 120 4.12 -3.57 -27.12
C ILE A 120 2.82 -3.82 -27.86
N GLY A 121 1.73 -3.92 -27.09
CA GLY A 121 0.37 -4.00 -27.59
C GLY A 121 -0.17 -2.68 -28.12
N ARG A 122 -1.46 -2.64 -28.38
CA ARG A 122 -2.23 -1.43 -28.67
C ARG A 122 -2.96 -0.99 -27.39
N ILE A 123 -3.41 0.27 -27.36
CA ILE A 123 -4.32 0.74 -26.32
C ILE A 123 -5.68 0.05 -26.56
N SER A 124 -6.16 -0.66 -25.55
CA SER A 124 -7.45 -1.36 -25.59
C SER A 124 -8.62 -0.38 -25.50
N GLY A 125 -9.85 -0.88 -25.69
CA GLY A 125 -11.06 -0.08 -25.48
C GLY A 125 -11.29 0.37 -24.02
N PHE A 126 -10.45 -0.08 -23.10
CA PHE A 126 -10.47 0.30 -21.68
C PHE A 126 -9.30 1.24 -21.29
N GLY A 127 -8.63 1.88 -22.27
CA GLY A 127 -7.50 2.76 -22.00
C GLY A 127 -6.18 2.05 -21.66
N LEU A 128 -6.17 0.72 -21.55
CA LEU A 128 -5.01 -0.05 -21.10
C LEU A 128 -4.07 -0.41 -22.25
N MET A 129 -2.77 -0.23 -22.03
CA MET A 129 -1.72 -0.73 -22.90
C MET A 129 -0.89 -1.79 -22.17
N GLU A 130 -0.77 -2.95 -22.79
CA GLU A 130 0.10 -4.02 -22.31
C GLU A 130 1.43 -4.00 -23.05
N MET A 131 2.51 -4.17 -22.30
CA MET A 131 3.82 -4.43 -22.89
C MET A 131 4.59 -5.47 -22.08
N SER A 132 5.47 -6.22 -22.76
CA SER A 132 6.39 -7.15 -22.15
C SER A 132 7.82 -6.70 -22.40
N ARG A 133 8.62 -6.64 -21.35
CA ARG A 133 10.05 -6.30 -21.43
C ARG A 133 10.90 -7.41 -20.85
N GLN A 134 11.88 -7.85 -21.62
CA GLN A 134 12.83 -8.85 -21.19
C GLN A 134 13.60 -8.38 -19.93
N ARG A 135 13.68 -9.26 -18.93
CA ARG A 135 14.50 -9.02 -17.73
C ARG A 135 15.97 -9.22 -18.09
N LEU A 136 16.77 -8.18 -17.94
CA LEU A 136 18.22 -8.24 -18.15
C LEU A 136 18.99 -8.43 -16.84
N ARG A 137 18.46 -7.89 -15.74
CA ARG A 137 18.98 -7.97 -14.37
C ARG A 137 17.83 -7.81 -13.38
N PRO A 138 18.04 -8.08 -12.08
CA PRO A 138 17.05 -7.75 -11.05
C PRO A 138 16.68 -6.28 -11.11
N GLY A 139 15.38 -5.98 -10.92
CA GLY A 139 14.91 -4.60 -10.87
C GLY A 139 15.57 -3.82 -9.73
N MET A 140 15.70 -2.51 -9.85
CA MET A 140 16.38 -1.66 -8.87
C MET A 140 15.71 -1.79 -7.48
N LEU A 141 14.38 -1.74 -7.41
CA LEU A 141 13.65 -1.91 -6.15
C LEU A 141 13.83 -3.31 -5.57
N GLU A 142 13.75 -4.36 -6.40
CA GLU A 142 13.95 -5.74 -5.98
C GLU A 142 15.33 -5.98 -5.35
N ALA A 143 16.37 -5.34 -5.89
CA ALA A 143 17.74 -5.46 -5.42
C ALA A 143 18.06 -4.63 -4.18
N SER A 144 17.28 -3.58 -3.88
CA SER A 144 17.63 -2.56 -2.88
C SER A 144 16.58 -2.37 -1.78
N THR A 145 15.47 -3.12 -1.81
CA THR A 145 14.42 -3.04 -0.80
C THR A 145 14.09 -4.40 -0.19
N GLN A 146 13.40 -4.37 0.94
CA GLN A 146 12.85 -5.56 1.59
C GLN A 146 11.34 -5.41 1.73
N PRO A 147 10.56 -6.51 1.75
CA PRO A 147 9.14 -6.45 2.03
C PRO A 147 8.86 -5.74 3.36
N CYS A 148 7.88 -4.87 3.39
CA CYS A 148 7.49 -4.19 4.61
C CYS A 148 6.90 -5.20 5.61
N VAL A 149 7.47 -5.27 6.81
CA VAL A 149 7.01 -6.19 7.88
C VAL A 149 5.60 -5.87 8.38
N HIS A 150 5.11 -4.64 8.16
CA HIS A 150 3.79 -4.20 8.61
C HIS A 150 2.66 -4.58 7.65
N CYS A 151 2.87 -4.36 6.35
CA CYS A 151 1.82 -4.59 5.35
C CYS A 151 2.14 -5.74 4.38
N HIS A 152 3.30 -6.37 4.49
CA HIS A 152 3.78 -7.46 3.60
C HIS A 152 3.63 -7.13 2.10
N GLY A 153 3.78 -5.85 1.74
CA GLY A 153 3.69 -5.37 0.36
C GLY A 153 2.30 -4.91 -0.08
N THR A 154 1.27 -5.03 0.77
CA THR A 154 -0.11 -4.62 0.40
C THR A 154 -0.33 -3.10 0.44
N GLY A 155 0.53 -2.34 1.14
CA GLY A 155 0.35 -0.90 1.39
C GLY A 155 -0.79 -0.56 2.35
N LEU A 156 -1.50 -1.58 2.88
CA LEU A 156 -2.66 -1.43 3.76
C LEU A 156 -2.41 -2.21 5.06
N ILE A 157 -2.84 -1.63 6.17
CA ILE A 157 -2.90 -2.29 7.48
C ILE A 157 -4.33 -2.28 7.99
N ARG A 158 -4.67 -3.23 8.85
CA ARG A 158 -6.00 -3.28 9.46
C ARG A 158 -6.22 -2.05 10.35
N SER A 159 -7.41 -1.46 10.27
CA SER A 159 -7.78 -0.35 11.16
C SER A 159 -7.91 -0.82 12.61
N ASP A 160 -7.67 0.09 13.55
CA ASP A 160 -7.77 -0.17 14.99
C ASP A 160 -9.17 -0.68 15.37
N ASP A 161 -10.23 -0.12 14.77
CA ASP A 161 -11.61 -0.60 14.94
C ASP A 161 -11.77 -2.07 14.52
N SER A 162 -11.27 -2.43 13.37
CA SER A 162 -11.39 -3.79 12.83
C SER A 162 -10.65 -4.80 13.69
N LEU A 163 -9.45 -4.47 14.15
CA LEU A 163 -8.67 -5.35 15.02
C LEU A 163 -9.27 -5.41 16.42
N GLY A 164 -9.70 -4.27 16.97
CA GLY A 164 -10.38 -4.20 18.26
C GLY A 164 -11.63 -5.08 18.33
N LEU A 165 -12.44 -5.08 17.25
CA LEU A 165 -13.60 -5.96 17.17
C LEU A 165 -13.22 -7.45 17.11
N THR A 166 -12.13 -7.79 16.45
CA THR A 166 -11.60 -9.17 16.42
C THR A 166 -11.19 -9.62 17.82
N ILE A 167 -10.46 -8.79 18.54
CA ILE A 167 -10.04 -9.07 19.93
C ILE A 167 -11.26 -9.25 20.85
N LEU A 168 -12.26 -8.38 20.73
CA LEU A 168 -13.49 -8.50 21.54
C LEU A 168 -14.25 -9.80 21.26
N ARG A 169 -14.30 -10.26 20.01
CA ARG A 169 -14.90 -11.55 19.65
C ARG A 169 -14.14 -12.72 20.25
N GLU A 170 -12.81 -12.71 20.17
CA GLU A 170 -11.99 -13.76 20.80
C GLU A 170 -12.13 -13.79 22.31
N LEU A 171 -12.28 -12.64 22.96
CA LEU A 171 -12.58 -12.55 24.39
C LEU A 171 -13.95 -13.15 24.72
N GLU A 172 -14.99 -12.83 23.95
CA GLU A 172 -16.32 -13.44 24.15
C GLU A 172 -16.27 -14.96 23.93
N GLU A 173 -15.57 -15.42 22.92
CA GLU A 173 -15.41 -16.84 22.63
C GLU A 173 -14.72 -17.59 23.77
N GLU A 174 -13.61 -17.03 24.30
CA GLU A 174 -12.92 -17.62 25.44
C GLU A 174 -13.81 -17.60 26.71
N GLY A 175 -14.55 -16.52 26.91
CA GLY A 175 -15.53 -16.41 27.99
C GLY A 175 -16.62 -17.50 27.93
N VAL A 176 -17.14 -17.79 26.75
CA VAL A 176 -18.11 -18.88 26.52
C VAL A 176 -17.50 -20.26 26.82
N ARG A 177 -16.26 -20.47 26.45
CA ARG A 177 -15.53 -21.74 26.69
C ARG A 177 -15.28 -22.01 28.19
N ARG A 178 -15.33 -20.98 29.07
CA ARG A 178 -15.19 -21.07 30.53
C ARG A 178 -13.93 -21.80 31.03
N ARG A 179 -12.86 -21.77 30.24
CA ARG A 179 -11.61 -22.47 30.58
C ARG A 179 -10.65 -21.60 31.34
N SER A 180 -10.77 -20.27 31.17
CA SER A 180 -9.87 -19.26 31.72
C SER A 180 -10.61 -18.42 32.77
N LYS A 181 -9.89 -18.04 33.83
CA LYS A 181 -10.36 -17.09 34.85
C LYS A 181 -9.85 -15.68 34.59
N GLU A 182 -8.75 -15.57 33.86
CA GLU A 182 -8.19 -14.30 33.40
C GLU A 182 -7.60 -14.48 32.01
N VAL A 183 -7.72 -13.44 31.20
CA VAL A 183 -7.09 -13.34 29.88
C VAL A 183 -6.26 -12.07 29.83
N LEU A 184 -5.02 -12.20 29.39
CA LEU A 184 -4.14 -11.08 29.07
C LEU A 184 -4.06 -10.92 27.55
N ILE A 185 -4.34 -9.71 27.09
CA ILE A 185 -4.15 -9.30 25.72
C ILE A 185 -2.91 -8.40 25.65
N LYS A 186 -1.93 -8.82 24.87
CA LYS A 186 -0.82 -7.94 24.45
C LYS A 186 -1.09 -7.49 23.03
N ALA A 187 -1.16 -6.20 22.81
CA ALA A 187 -1.50 -5.62 21.51
C ALA A 187 -0.66 -4.35 21.24
N PRO A 188 -0.56 -3.91 19.97
CA PRO A 188 0.05 -2.64 19.63
C PRO A 188 -0.49 -1.49 20.48
N VAL A 189 0.33 -0.47 20.73
CA VAL A 189 -0.02 0.66 21.61
C VAL A 189 -1.32 1.34 21.19
N SER A 190 -1.52 1.56 19.86
CA SER A 190 -2.75 2.18 19.34
C SER A 190 -4.01 1.36 19.65
N ILE A 191 -3.91 0.03 19.48
CA ILE A 191 -5.01 -0.90 19.74
C ILE A 191 -5.34 -0.98 21.23
N SER A 192 -4.31 -1.06 22.08
CA SER A 192 -4.49 -1.07 23.55
C SER A 192 -5.20 0.20 24.02
N ASN A 193 -4.77 1.36 23.51
CA ASN A 193 -5.42 2.64 23.78
C ASN A 193 -6.86 2.68 23.27
N PHE A 194 -7.11 2.18 22.06
CA PHE A 194 -8.44 2.10 21.50
C PHE A 194 -9.38 1.23 22.34
N LEU A 195 -8.94 0.04 22.73
CA LEU A 195 -9.71 -0.89 23.57
C LEU A 195 -10.03 -0.28 24.94
N MET A 196 -9.04 0.33 25.60
CA MET A 196 -9.21 0.89 26.94
C MET A 196 -10.01 2.18 26.98
N ASN A 197 -9.98 3.00 25.93
CA ASN A 197 -10.69 4.28 25.93
C ASN A 197 -12.04 4.22 25.22
N GLN A 198 -12.17 3.44 24.14
CA GLN A 198 -13.39 3.42 23.34
C GLN A 198 -14.24 2.16 23.54
N LYS A 199 -13.65 1.05 23.97
CA LYS A 199 -14.34 -0.22 24.15
C LYS A 199 -14.36 -0.72 25.60
N ARG A 200 -13.98 0.12 26.55
CA ARG A 200 -13.90 -0.21 27.98
C ARG A 200 -15.19 -0.80 28.54
N GLU A 201 -16.32 -0.18 28.20
CA GLU A 201 -17.63 -0.66 28.66
C GLU A 201 -17.95 -2.07 28.12
N ARG A 202 -17.61 -2.31 26.86
CA ARG A 202 -17.83 -3.63 26.23
C ARG A 202 -16.97 -4.70 26.90
N ILE A 203 -15.72 -4.37 27.20
CA ILE A 203 -14.82 -5.27 27.95
C ILE A 203 -15.42 -5.58 29.33
N GLY A 204 -15.87 -4.55 30.07
CA GLY A 204 -16.53 -4.72 31.36
C GLY A 204 -17.78 -5.62 31.29
N GLN A 205 -18.58 -5.50 30.22
CA GLN A 205 -19.74 -6.37 30.01
C GLN A 205 -19.33 -7.84 29.79
N ILE A 206 -18.24 -8.08 29.02
CA ILE A 206 -17.69 -9.42 28.80
C ILE A 206 -17.18 -10.02 30.10
N GLU A 207 -16.45 -9.25 30.90
CA GLU A 207 -15.95 -9.65 32.21
C GLU A 207 -17.07 -10.08 33.13
N GLN A 208 -18.10 -9.24 33.28
CA GLN A 208 -19.26 -9.51 34.14
C GLN A 208 -20.07 -10.71 33.70
N ARG A 209 -20.31 -10.83 32.39
CA ARG A 209 -21.08 -11.92 31.79
C ARG A 209 -20.42 -13.29 32.01
N HIS A 210 -19.11 -13.36 31.85
CA HIS A 210 -18.37 -14.61 31.89
C HIS A 210 -17.64 -14.88 33.22
N GLY A 211 -17.55 -13.89 34.09
CA GLY A 211 -16.77 -13.98 35.34
C GLY A 211 -15.28 -14.21 35.08
N MET A 212 -14.77 -13.59 34.01
CA MET A 212 -13.40 -13.71 33.51
C MET A 212 -12.75 -12.31 33.52
N ALA A 213 -11.61 -12.17 34.20
CA ALA A 213 -10.88 -10.91 34.20
C ALA A 213 -10.16 -10.70 32.86
N VAL A 214 -10.19 -9.48 32.34
CA VAL A 214 -9.46 -9.09 31.14
C VAL A 214 -8.41 -8.07 31.49
N ARG A 215 -7.17 -8.35 31.13
CA ARG A 215 -6.04 -7.46 31.26
C ARG A 215 -5.50 -7.11 29.90
N ILE A 216 -5.19 -5.84 29.66
CA ILE A 216 -4.65 -5.34 28.39
C ILE A 216 -3.30 -4.71 28.67
N GLU A 217 -2.29 -5.17 27.95
CA GLU A 217 -0.95 -4.63 27.97
C GLU A 217 -0.56 -4.16 26.57
N SER A 218 0.04 -2.98 26.48
CA SER A 218 0.61 -2.49 25.23
C SER A 218 2.00 -3.06 25.01
N ASP A 219 2.21 -3.63 23.82
CA ASP A 219 3.52 -4.11 23.39
C ASP A 219 3.95 -3.32 22.14
N PRO A 220 4.98 -2.48 22.23
CA PRO A 220 5.48 -1.69 21.10
C PRO A 220 6.18 -2.55 20.04
N ALA A 221 6.53 -3.79 20.34
CA ALA A 221 7.12 -4.70 19.36
C ALA A 221 6.08 -5.34 18.43
N LEU A 222 4.81 -5.37 18.85
CA LEU A 222 3.71 -5.89 18.04
C LEU A 222 3.22 -4.84 17.04
N VAL A 223 2.87 -5.32 15.86
CA VAL A 223 2.35 -4.51 14.75
C VAL A 223 1.01 -5.06 14.30
N SER A 224 0.02 -4.17 14.04
CA SER A 224 -1.27 -4.58 13.48
C SER A 224 -1.06 -5.41 12.19
N PRO A 225 -1.73 -6.57 12.05
CA PRO A 225 -2.83 -7.10 12.85
C PRO A 225 -2.43 -8.07 13.98
N GLU A 226 -1.19 -8.08 14.40
CA GLU A 226 -0.69 -9.02 15.41
C GLU A 226 -1.17 -8.64 16.82
N PHE A 227 -1.57 -9.64 17.60
CA PHE A 227 -1.81 -9.54 19.03
C PHE A 227 -1.61 -10.92 19.68
N ILE A 228 -1.37 -10.93 20.98
CA ILE A 228 -1.17 -12.16 21.74
C ILE A 228 -2.27 -12.26 22.81
N LEU A 229 -2.89 -13.42 22.92
CA LEU A 229 -3.90 -13.73 23.92
C LEU A 229 -3.40 -14.85 24.83
N GLU A 230 -3.05 -14.50 26.07
CA GLU A 230 -2.60 -15.43 27.10
C GLU A 230 -3.74 -15.76 28.05
N LYS A 231 -3.84 -17.02 28.47
CA LYS A 231 -4.97 -17.56 29.24
C LYS A 231 -4.49 -18.09 30.59
N PHE A 232 -5.16 -17.65 31.66
CA PHE A 232 -4.80 -18.03 33.02
C PHE A 232 -5.95 -18.74 33.74
N LYS A 233 -5.63 -19.79 34.48
CA LYS A 233 -6.61 -20.56 35.30
C LYS A 233 -6.94 -19.85 36.61
N VAL A 234 -6.13 -18.92 37.05
CA VAL A 234 -6.30 -18.12 38.28
C VAL A 234 -6.34 -16.67 37.87
N ALA A 235 -7.30 -15.92 38.43
CA ALA A 235 -7.41 -14.50 38.19
C ALA A 235 -6.64 -13.72 39.24
N THR A 236 -5.96 -12.64 38.80
CA THR A 236 -5.24 -11.68 39.70
C THR A 236 -6.21 -10.73 40.39
N ARG A 237 -7.43 -10.56 39.90
CA ARG A 237 -8.47 -9.73 40.46
C ARG A 237 -9.84 -10.41 40.43
N LEU A 238 -10.71 -10.06 41.39
CA LEU A 238 -12.09 -10.52 41.39
C LEU A 238 -12.94 -9.64 40.46
N VAL A 239 -13.67 -10.31 39.55
CA VAL A 239 -14.68 -9.67 38.70
C VAL A 239 -16.05 -9.80 39.41
N PRO A 240 -16.77 -8.71 39.67
CA PRO A 240 -18.11 -8.76 40.23
C PRO A 240 -19.04 -9.49 39.26
N LYS A 241 -19.64 -10.59 39.65
CA LYS A 241 -20.69 -11.23 38.90
C LYS A 241 -21.97 -10.41 38.96
N ASN A 242 -22.54 -10.09 37.83
CA ASN A 242 -23.87 -9.51 37.78
C ASN A 242 -24.88 -10.62 38.17
N THR A 243 -25.32 -10.68 39.40
CA THR A 243 -26.47 -11.47 39.83
C THR A 243 -27.74 -10.70 39.47
N ALA A 244 -27.93 -10.43 38.18
CA ALA A 244 -29.28 -10.08 37.72
C ALA A 244 -30.11 -11.35 37.80
N THR A 245 -30.88 -11.46 38.88
CA THR A 245 -32.00 -12.39 39.00
C THR A 245 -32.89 -12.20 37.81
N VAL A 246 -33.00 -13.24 37.00
CA VAL A 246 -34.10 -13.38 36.04
C VAL A 246 -35.34 -13.51 36.92
N SER A 247 -36.05 -12.41 37.12
CA SER A 247 -37.43 -12.48 37.63
C SER A 247 -38.20 -13.19 36.54
N SER A 248 -38.58 -14.43 36.83
CA SER A 248 -39.63 -15.17 36.12
C SER A 248 -40.84 -14.26 36.03
N ILE A 249 -41.21 -13.90 34.82
CA ILE A 249 -42.53 -13.36 34.53
C ILE A 249 -43.42 -14.60 34.46
N ASP A 250 -44.24 -14.75 35.49
CA ASP A 250 -45.43 -15.60 35.49
C ASP A 250 -46.48 -15.04 34.53
#